data_120990e7fe76c94608b1dfa3845f021b
#
_entry.id   120990e7fe76c94608b1dfa3845f021b
#
_cell.length_a   1.000
_cell.length_b   1.000
_cell.length_c   1.000
_cell.angle_alpha   90.00
_cell.angle_beta   90.00
_cell.angle_gamma   90.00
#
_symmetry.space_group_name_H-M   'P 1'
#
loop_
_entity.id
_entity.type
_entity.pdbx_description
1 polymer ?
#
loop_
_entity_poly.entity_id
_entity_poly.type
_entity_poly.pdbx_seq_one_letter_code
_entity_poly.pdbx_strand_id
1 'polypeptide(L)'
;MKKIGSLKLGLSFAGCFLGAGYVSGQELWQFFGSFGTLGVAGLLLALLVLSAAGVLMLNLNRLTGYDEADKLILGGKAGILRHAVTFLELLLLFCIGTVMTAGVGALAHQLLGLPTFVGGLLFAAAVAAVSLAGLAGMVSVFSATVPLLCLISLSFGVYALCRFGFSVGSSDPGNPLMGSWVSAALSFASYNLFAGIAVIAPLGRHMKSSRSVFGGVLVGAGILLCVAGSVLLCVSAAPKYADAELPMLAFASGLSPILAALYGVLLLLAMFGTSVSALVALTNTLKLKSRTLSAHPKAPTLLCAALMFCGSLYGFGDLVGFVYPLLGYLSFVFIILMTIHYIKVKHEQNNLS
;
A
#
# COMPACT_ATOMS: atom_id res chain seq x y z
N MET A 1 -1.30 -2.43 29.60
CA MET A 1 -1.16 -2.77 28.16
C MET A 1 0.28 -3.25 27.88
N LYS A 2 0.43 -4.35 27.13
CA LYS A 2 1.78 -4.90 26.82
C LYS A 2 2.52 -3.95 25.87
N LYS A 3 3.71 -3.47 26.26
CA LYS A 3 4.57 -2.65 25.41
C LYS A 3 5.20 -3.51 24.32
N ILE A 4 5.32 -2.98 23.12
CA ILE A 4 5.94 -3.64 21.96
C ILE A 4 7.38 -3.14 21.77
N GLY A 5 8.26 -4.04 21.29
CA GLY A 5 9.65 -3.69 20.97
C GLY A 5 9.80 -3.09 19.57
N SER A 6 10.93 -2.41 19.34
CA SER A 6 11.26 -1.78 18.05
C SER A 6 11.24 -2.76 16.87
N LEU A 7 11.75 -3.99 17.05
CA LEU A 7 11.73 -5.00 15.99
C LEU A 7 10.30 -5.36 15.56
N LYS A 8 9.40 -5.57 16.54
CA LYS A 8 8.00 -5.88 16.24
C LYS A 8 7.30 -4.71 15.53
N LEU A 9 7.59 -3.47 15.95
CA LEU A 9 7.10 -2.29 15.25
C LEU A 9 7.62 -2.26 13.81
N GLY A 10 8.93 -2.50 13.60
CA GLY A 10 9.55 -2.47 12.27
C GLY A 10 8.95 -3.50 11.31
N LEU A 11 8.71 -4.73 11.79
CA LEU A 11 8.03 -5.76 11.01
C LEU A 11 6.58 -5.37 10.69
N SER A 12 5.85 -4.78 11.64
CA SER A 12 4.49 -4.30 11.40
C SER A 12 4.47 -3.11 10.42
N PHE A 13 5.44 -2.20 10.53
CA PHE A 13 5.59 -1.05 9.63
C PHE A 13 5.88 -1.53 8.20
N ALA A 14 6.89 -2.38 8.01
CA ALA A 14 7.18 -2.95 6.71
C ALA A 14 5.99 -3.73 6.14
N GLY A 15 5.40 -4.62 6.94
CA GLY A 15 4.28 -5.46 6.50
C GLY A 15 3.02 -4.67 6.11
N CYS A 16 2.81 -3.48 6.67
CA CYS A 16 1.71 -2.62 6.29
C CYS A 16 1.88 -2.06 4.87
N PHE A 17 3.11 -1.69 4.49
CA PHE A 17 3.39 -1.06 3.19
C PHE A 17 3.79 -2.07 2.10
N LEU A 18 4.26 -3.27 2.48
CA LEU A 18 4.55 -4.34 1.54
C LEU A 18 3.25 -5.01 1.04
N GLY A 19 2.41 -4.22 0.42
CA GLY A 19 1.19 -4.71 -0.22
C GLY A 19 1.44 -5.42 -1.56
N ALA A 20 0.38 -5.99 -2.12
CA ALA A 20 0.44 -6.70 -3.39
C ALA A 20 0.89 -5.82 -4.57
N GLY A 21 0.52 -4.53 -4.58
CA GLY A 21 1.01 -3.56 -5.57
C GLY A 21 2.53 -3.40 -5.55
N TYR A 22 3.11 -3.34 -4.34
CA TYR A 22 4.55 -3.21 -4.12
C TYR A 22 5.32 -4.44 -4.64
N VAL A 23 4.89 -5.65 -4.26
CA VAL A 23 5.56 -6.89 -4.66
C VAL A 23 5.21 -7.36 -6.08
N SER A 24 4.14 -6.85 -6.72
CA SER A 24 3.88 -7.09 -8.14
C SER A 24 4.91 -6.44 -9.06
N GLY A 25 5.59 -5.41 -8.58
CA GLY A 25 6.56 -4.61 -9.30
C GLY A 25 5.97 -3.43 -10.07
N GLN A 26 4.66 -3.42 -10.35
CA GLN A 26 4.03 -2.38 -11.15
C GLN A 26 4.09 -1.00 -10.51
N GLU A 27 3.82 -0.95 -9.22
CA GLU A 27 3.88 0.29 -8.44
C GLU A 27 5.30 0.88 -8.42
N LEU A 28 6.30 0.04 -8.16
CA LEU A 28 7.69 0.49 -8.14
C LEU A 28 8.20 0.89 -9.53
N TRP A 29 7.73 0.23 -10.58
CA TRP A 29 8.04 0.63 -11.95
C TRP A 29 7.43 1.98 -12.28
N GLN A 30 6.14 2.18 -12.04
CA GLN A 30 5.42 3.43 -12.33
C GLN A 30 6.01 4.63 -11.59
N PHE A 31 6.39 4.47 -10.33
CA PHE A 31 6.89 5.57 -9.50
C PHE A 31 8.39 5.81 -9.63
N PHE A 32 9.18 4.77 -9.92
CA PHE A 32 10.64 4.89 -9.86
C PHE A 32 11.34 4.31 -11.10
N GLY A 33 10.90 3.18 -11.63
CA GLY A 33 11.61 2.48 -12.70
C GLY A 33 11.75 3.33 -13.96
N SER A 34 10.72 4.09 -14.32
CA SER A 34 10.70 4.98 -15.48
C SER A 34 11.73 6.12 -15.42
N PHE A 35 12.23 6.49 -14.23
CA PHE A 35 13.25 7.52 -14.05
C PHE A 35 14.69 7.00 -14.10
N GLY A 36 14.90 5.70 -14.33
CA GLY A 36 16.22 5.10 -14.36
C GLY A 36 16.99 5.29 -13.05
N THR A 37 18.23 5.76 -13.14
CA THR A 37 19.08 5.99 -11.94
C THR A 37 18.51 7.03 -10.97
N LEU A 38 17.82 8.05 -11.48
CA LEU A 38 17.11 9.03 -10.64
C LEU A 38 15.93 8.39 -9.90
N GLY A 39 15.35 7.31 -10.42
CA GLY A 39 14.34 6.54 -9.72
C GLY A 39 14.85 5.89 -8.43
N VAL A 40 16.11 5.47 -8.40
CA VAL A 40 16.74 4.98 -7.15
C VAL A 40 16.81 6.09 -6.11
N ALA A 41 17.22 7.29 -6.53
CA ALA A 41 17.21 8.46 -5.64
C ALA A 41 15.78 8.80 -5.19
N GLY A 42 14.79 8.67 -6.08
CA GLY A 42 13.37 8.83 -5.78
C GLY A 42 12.89 7.82 -4.74
N LEU A 43 13.24 6.55 -4.87
CA LEU A 43 12.90 5.51 -3.89
C LEU A 43 13.52 5.82 -2.51
N LEU A 44 14.78 6.23 -2.46
CA LEU A 44 15.44 6.61 -1.20
C LEU A 44 14.75 7.83 -0.56
N LEU A 45 14.41 8.85 -1.35
CA LEU A 45 13.67 10.01 -0.88
C LEU A 45 12.27 9.63 -0.38
N ALA A 46 11.55 8.77 -1.10
CA ALA A 46 10.23 8.29 -0.70
C ALA A 46 10.27 7.57 0.65
N LEU A 47 11.24 6.67 0.84
CA LEU A 47 11.42 5.96 2.11
C LEU A 47 11.86 6.87 3.25
N LEU A 48 12.66 7.89 2.97
CA LEU A 48 13.03 8.91 3.95
C LEU A 48 11.79 9.69 4.43
N VAL A 49 10.97 10.19 3.48
CA VAL A 49 9.74 10.94 3.79
C VAL A 49 8.74 10.05 4.51
N LEU A 50 8.51 8.81 4.02
CA LEU A 50 7.63 7.83 4.66
C LEU A 50 8.06 7.53 6.10
N SER A 51 9.37 7.36 6.32
CA SER A 51 9.92 7.10 7.64
C SER A 51 9.78 8.30 8.57
N ALA A 52 10.12 9.49 8.11
CA ALA A 52 9.98 10.72 8.90
C ALA A 52 8.53 10.97 9.31
N ALA A 53 7.59 10.87 8.36
CA ALA A 53 6.17 11.02 8.61
C ALA A 53 5.61 9.87 9.46
N GLY A 54 6.11 8.64 9.29
CA GLY A 54 5.76 7.49 10.14
C GLY A 54 6.20 7.66 11.59
N VAL A 55 7.42 8.15 11.83
CA VAL A 55 7.91 8.50 13.20
C VAL A 55 7.05 9.58 13.81
N LEU A 56 6.70 10.62 13.05
CA LEU A 56 5.85 11.71 13.48
C LEU A 56 4.45 11.18 13.87
N MET A 57 3.82 10.42 13.00
CA MET A 57 2.50 9.82 13.21
C MET A 57 2.44 8.95 14.47
N LEU A 58 3.41 8.05 14.63
CA LEU A 58 3.50 7.15 15.78
C LEU A 58 3.73 7.92 17.10
N ASN A 59 4.57 8.93 17.08
CA ASN A 59 4.78 9.79 18.26
C ASN A 59 3.54 10.62 18.56
N LEU A 60 2.84 11.14 17.56
CA LEU A 60 1.60 11.88 17.75
C LEU A 60 0.53 10.99 18.40
N ASN A 61 0.33 9.78 17.91
CA ASN A 61 -0.55 8.80 18.56
C ASN A 61 -0.13 8.48 20.01
N ARG A 62 1.18 8.35 20.26
CA ARG A 62 1.71 8.11 21.60
C ARG A 62 1.42 9.24 22.56
N LEU A 63 1.41 10.48 22.08
CA LEU A 63 1.16 11.69 22.89
C LEU A 63 -0.33 11.97 23.10
N THR A 64 -1.16 11.75 22.08
CA THR A 64 -2.58 12.11 22.09
C THR A 64 -3.51 10.93 22.35
N GLY A 65 -3.08 9.70 22.03
CA GLY A 65 -3.94 8.51 22.08
C GLY A 65 -4.98 8.44 20.95
N TYR A 66 -4.91 9.31 19.95
CA TYR A 66 -5.86 9.32 18.82
C TYR A 66 -5.55 8.19 17.84
N ASP A 67 -6.51 7.31 17.56
CA ASP A 67 -6.40 6.21 16.61
C ASP A 67 -7.04 6.51 15.26
N GLU A 68 -8.00 7.45 15.23
CA GLU A 68 -8.72 7.83 14.02
C GLU A 68 -7.91 8.83 13.18
N ALA A 69 -7.89 8.63 11.86
CA ALA A 69 -7.12 9.45 10.94
C ALA A 69 -7.46 10.93 11.04
N ASP A 70 -8.75 11.27 11.10
CA ASP A 70 -9.23 12.65 11.21
C ASP A 70 -8.74 13.33 12.50
N LYS A 71 -8.77 12.64 13.64
CA LYS A 71 -8.28 13.15 14.91
C LYS A 71 -6.76 13.32 14.94
N LEU A 72 -6.01 12.35 14.36
CA LEU A 72 -4.56 12.44 14.22
C LEU A 72 -4.16 13.62 13.34
N ILE A 73 -4.85 13.83 12.23
CA ILE A 73 -4.51 14.89 11.27
C ILE A 73 -4.95 16.26 11.79
N LEU A 74 -6.15 16.37 12.37
CA LEU A 74 -6.79 17.65 12.65
C LEU A 74 -6.85 18.01 14.14
N GLY A 75 -6.40 17.15 15.05
CA GLY A 75 -6.44 17.41 16.49
C GLY A 75 -7.85 17.48 17.06
N GLY A 76 -8.78 16.70 16.52
CA GLY A 76 -10.17 16.68 17.00
C GLY A 76 -11.02 17.89 16.57
N LYS A 77 -10.50 18.79 15.73
CA LYS A 77 -11.29 19.90 15.20
C LYS A 77 -12.40 19.37 14.29
N ALA A 78 -13.64 19.75 14.61
CA ALA A 78 -14.79 19.50 13.74
C ALA A 78 -14.79 20.48 12.56
N GLY A 79 -15.36 20.08 11.42
CA GLY A 79 -15.51 20.97 10.26
C GLY A 79 -15.43 20.22 8.92
N ILE A 80 -15.42 20.98 7.84
CA ILE A 80 -15.40 20.47 6.47
C ILE A 80 -14.15 19.60 6.20
N LEU A 81 -13.01 19.95 6.79
CA LEU A 81 -11.77 19.17 6.67
C LEU A 81 -11.91 17.75 7.22
N ARG A 82 -12.68 17.54 8.27
CA ARG A 82 -12.96 16.22 8.81
C ARG A 82 -13.68 15.34 7.78
N HIS A 83 -14.66 15.91 7.10
CA HIS A 83 -15.37 15.20 6.02
C HIS A 83 -14.45 14.89 4.83
N ALA A 84 -13.53 15.83 4.51
CA ALA A 84 -12.54 15.62 3.44
C ALA A 84 -11.56 14.47 3.77
N VAL A 85 -11.04 14.40 5.00
CA VAL A 85 -10.19 13.29 5.44
C VAL A 85 -10.93 11.96 5.34
N THR A 86 -12.16 11.89 5.86
CA THR A 86 -12.97 10.67 5.78
C THR A 86 -13.31 10.29 4.34
N PHE A 87 -13.65 11.28 3.51
CA PHE A 87 -13.94 11.02 2.09
C PHE A 87 -12.72 10.45 1.37
N LEU A 88 -11.54 11.02 1.59
CA LEU A 88 -10.30 10.52 1.00
C LEU A 88 -9.96 9.11 1.49
N GLU A 89 -10.19 8.81 2.78
CA GLU A 89 -10.00 7.47 3.32
C GLU A 89 -10.93 6.44 2.64
N LEU A 90 -12.21 6.77 2.48
CA LEU A 90 -13.17 5.90 1.78
C LEU A 90 -12.80 5.72 0.32
N LEU A 91 -12.40 6.80 -0.35
CA LEU A 91 -11.96 6.77 -1.75
C LEU A 91 -10.71 5.89 -1.90
N LEU A 92 -9.74 6.02 -1.01
CA LEU A 92 -8.52 5.22 -1.02
C LEU A 92 -8.83 3.73 -0.84
N LEU A 93 -9.69 3.37 0.14
CA LEU A 93 -10.10 1.98 0.36
C LEU A 93 -10.82 1.40 -0.86
N PHE A 94 -11.69 2.18 -1.48
CA PHE A 94 -12.38 1.80 -2.72
C PHE A 94 -11.37 1.57 -3.85
N CYS A 95 -10.44 2.48 -4.05
CA CYS A 95 -9.41 2.39 -5.08
C CYS A 95 -8.48 1.20 -4.86
N ILE A 96 -8.05 0.93 -3.62
CA ILE A 96 -7.25 -0.25 -3.29
C ILE A 96 -7.97 -1.53 -3.70
N GLY A 97 -9.24 -1.69 -3.34
CA GLY A 97 -10.03 -2.87 -3.72
C GLY A 97 -10.19 -3.00 -5.24
N THR A 98 -10.38 -1.87 -5.94
CA THR A 98 -10.46 -1.82 -7.41
C THR A 98 -9.15 -2.26 -8.07
N VAL A 99 -8.03 -1.70 -7.63
CA VAL A 99 -6.69 -2.04 -8.14
C VAL A 99 -6.37 -3.52 -7.89
N MET A 100 -6.66 -4.05 -6.69
CA MET A 100 -6.45 -5.48 -6.41
C MET A 100 -7.31 -6.37 -7.29
N THR A 101 -8.54 -5.97 -7.60
CA THR A 101 -9.44 -6.72 -8.49
C THR A 101 -8.89 -6.74 -9.92
N ALA A 102 -8.39 -5.61 -10.42
CA ALA A 102 -7.72 -5.53 -11.71
C ALA A 102 -6.43 -6.39 -11.75
N GLY A 103 -5.64 -6.34 -10.66
CA GLY A 103 -4.42 -7.13 -10.54
C GLY A 103 -4.65 -8.64 -10.61
N VAL A 104 -5.75 -9.14 -10.03
CA VAL A 104 -6.10 -10.57 -10.18
C VAL A 104 -6.64 -10.88 -11.57
N GLY A 105 -7.32 -9.94 -12.22
CA GLY A 105 -7.64 -10.04 -13.65
C GLY A 105 -6.40 -10.22 -14.52
N ALA A 106 -5.39 -9.35 -14.30
CA ALA A 106 -4.10 -9.41 -14.98
C ALA A 106 -3.34 -10.73 -14.69
N LEU A 107 -3.38 -11.18 -13.42
CA LEU A 107 -2.77 -12.45 -13.00
C LEU A 107 -3.41 -13.64 -13.71
N ALA A 108 -4.74 -13.69 -13.79
CA ALA A 108 -5.46 -14.74 -14.48
C ALA A 108 -5.14 -14.74 -15.99
N HIS A 109 -5.00 -13.57 -16.59
CA HIS A 109 -4.58 -13.44 -17.98
C HIS A 109 -3.15 -13.92 -18.20
N GLN A 110 -2.21 -13.45 -17.38
CA GLN A 110 -0.78 -13.71 -17.56
C GLN A 110 -0.37 -15.17 -17.26
N LEU A 111 -1.05 -15.86 -16.31
CA LEU A 111 -0.77 -17.26 -15.97
C LEU A 111 -1.62 -18.27 -16.72
N LEU A 112 -2.90 -17.95 -16.95
CA LEU A 112 -3.88 -18.92 -17.44
C LEU A 112 -4.41 -18.57 -18.83
N GLY A 113 -4.04 -17.40 -19.39
CA GLY A 113 -4.57 -16.92 -20.68
C GLY A 113 -6.07 -16.53 -20.64
N LEU A 114 -6.67 -16.44 -19.44
CA LEU A 114 -8.07 -16.07 -19.29
C LEU A 114 -8.27 -14.58 -19.59
N PRO A 115 -9.44 -14.17 -20.11
CA PRO A 115 -9.77 -12.76 -20.22
C PRO A 115 -9.72 -12.07 -18.84
N THR A 116 -9.12 -10.87 -18.75
CA THR A 116 -8.92 -10.15 -17.50
C THR A 116 -10.21 -9.93 -16.72
N PHE A 117 -11.31 -9.63 -17.42
CA PHE A 117 -12.63 -9.43 -16.80
C PHE A 117 -13.17 -10.70 -16.09
N VAL A 118 -12.84 -11.90 -16.60
CA VAL A 118 -13.26 -13.17 -15.98
C VAL A 118 -12.55 -13.36 -14.65
N GLY A 119 -11.22 -13.18 -14.62
CA GLY A 119 -10.43 -13.24 -13.40
C GLY A 119 -10.90 -12.21 -12.35
N GLY A 120 -11.11 -10.97 -12.78
CA GLY A 120 -11.61 -9.88 -11.93
C GLY A 120 -13.01 -10.14 -11.37
N LEU A 121 -13.94 -10.67 -12.18
CA LEU A 121 -15.31 -10.99 -11.76
C LEU A 121 -15.34 -12.11 -10.71
N LEU A 122 -14.63 -13.20 -10.96
CA LEU A 122 -14.54 -14.32 -10.03
C LEU A 122 -13.91 -13.87 -8.70
N PHE A 123 -12.88 -13.04 -8.79
CA PHE A 123 -12.23 -12.50 -7.60
C PHE A 123 -13.15 -11.57 -6.82
N ALA A 124 -13.82 -10.61 -7.46
CA ALA A 124 -14.75 -9.69 -6.80
C ALA A 124 -15.90 -10.45 -6.12
N ALA A 125 -16.43 -11.51 -6.76
CA ALA A 125 -17.44 -12.37 -6.18
C ALA A 125 -16.92 -13.11 -4.94
N ALA A 126 -15.71 -13.66 -4.99
CA ALA A 126 -15.07 -14.34 -3.85
C ALA A 126 -14.83 -13.38 -2.68
N VAL A 127 -14.31 -12.17 -2.96
CA VAL A 127 -14.09 -11.12 -1.96
C VAL A 127 -15.40 -10.70 -1.31
N ALA A 128 -16.47 -10.49 -2.10
CA ALA A 128 -17.80 -10.16 -1.58
C ALA A 128 -18.35 -11.26 -0.68
N ALA A 129 -18.27 -12.53 -1.12
CA ALA A 129 -18.75 -13.68 -0.37
C ALA A 129 -18.07 -13.81 1.00
N VAL A 130 -16.74 -13.72 1.04
CA VAL A 130 -15.94 -13.79 2.29
C VAL A 130 -16.24 -12.60 3.21
N SER A 131 -16.38 -11.40 2.64
CA SER A 131 -16.73 -10.20 3.39
C SER A 131 -18.13 -10.29 4.02
N LEU A 132 -19.10 -10.87 3.29
CA LEU A 132 -20.46 -11.08 3.78
C LEU A 132 -20.56 -12.19 4.83
N ALA A 133 -19.71 -13.21 4.74
CA ALA A 133 -19.65 -14.29 5.73
C ALA A 133 -19.03 -13.84 7.07
N GLY A 134 -18.53 -12.61 7.16
CA GLY A 134 -17.86 -12.10 8.37
C GLY A 134 -16.51 -12.75 8.65
N LEU A 135 -15.94 -13.45 7.68
CA LEU A 135 -14.68 -14.16 7.78
C LEU A 135 -13.45 -13.25 7.63
N ALA A 136 -13.62 -11.94 7.76
CA ALA A 136 -12.54 -10.98 7.70
C ALA A 136 -11.41 -11.27 8.71
N GLY A 137 -11.71 -11.94 9.83
CA GLY A 137 -10.70 -12.42 10.79
C GLY A 137 -9.78 -13.49 10.22
N MET A 138 -10.19 -14.24 9.19
CA MET A 138 -9.34 -15.21 8.49
C MET A 138 -8.25 -14.52 7.64
N VAL A 139 -8.36 -13.22 7.39
CA VAL A 139 -7.34 -12.44 6.67
C VAL A 139 -5.99 -12.51 7.37
N SER A 140 -5.95 -12.75 8.67
CA SER A 140 -4.71 -12.99 9.42
C SER A 140 -3.92 -14.20 8.91
N VAL A 141 -4.59 -15.20 8.33
CA VAL A 141 -3.93 -16.37 7.71
C VAL A 141 -3.11 -15.97 6.50
N PHE A 142 -3.57 -14.95 5.76
CA PHE A 142 -2.86 -14.43 4.60
C PHE A 142 -1.68 -13.53 4.97
N SER A 143 -1.55 -13.12 6.22
CA SER A 143 -0.43 -12.28 6.67
C SER A 143 0.93 -12.99 6.59
N ALA A 144 0.96 -14.32 6.55
CA ALA A 144 2.17 -15.10 6.29
C ALA A 144 2.62 -15.02 4.81
N THR A 145 1.73 -14.69 3.89
CA THR A 145 2.00 -14.62 2.45
C THR A 145 2.99 -13.49 2.11
N VAL A 146 2.84 -12.34 2.77
CA VAL A 146 3.69 -11.18 2.51
C VAL A 146 5.16 -11.43 2.87
N PRO A 147 5.53 -11.99 4.05
CA PRO A 147 6.91 -12.37 4.34
C PRO A 147 7.50 -13.33 3.31
N LEU A 148 6.72 -14.30 2.83
CA LEU A 148 7.19 -15.26 1.83
C LEU A 148 7.41 -14.60 0.47
N LEU A 149 6.50 -13.71 0.04
CA LEU A 149 6.70 -12.89 -1.16
C LEU A 149 7.95 -12.02 -1.06
N CYS A 150 8.20 -11.40 0.10
CA CYS A 150 9.40 -10.61 0.34
C CYS A 150 10.68 -11.45 0.21
N LEU A 151 10.70 -12.66 0.78
CA LEU A 151 11.84 -13.57 0.67
C LEU A 151 12.11 -13.99 -0.77
N ILE A 152 11.06 -14.33 -1.53
CA ILE A 152 11.19 -14.67 -2.95
C ILE A 152 11.65 -13.45 -3.75
N SER A 153 11.08 -12.27 -3.51
CA SER A 153 11.49 -11.03 -4.19
C SER A 153 12.96 -10.68 -3.93
N LEU A 154 13.42 -10.85 -2.68
CA LEU A 154 14.84 -10.70 -2.34
C LEU A 154 15.73 -11.70 -3.07
N SER A 155 15.31 -12.97 -3.15
CA SER A 155 16.04 -14.00 -3.87
C SER A 155 16.13 -13.70 -5.37
N PHE A 156 15.02 -13.22 -5.95
CA PHE A 156 14.99 -12.76 -7.34
C PHE A 156 15.89 -11.54 -7.58
N GLY A 157 15.91 -10.59 -6.64
CA GLY A 157 16.80 -9.42 -6.71
C GLY A 157 18.27 -9.81 -6.68
N VAL A 158 18.66 -10.74 -5.79
CA VAL A 158 20.04 -11.29 -5.78
C VAL A 158 20.37 -11.99 -7.10
N TYR A 159 19.45 -12.79 -7.63
CA TYR A 159 19.64 -13.43 -8.94
C TYR A 159 19.80 -12.39 -10.05
N ALA A 160 18.94 -11.37 -10.08
CA ALA A 160 19.01 -10.31 -11.09
C ALA A 160 20.34 -9.56 -11.03
N LEU A 161 20.81 -9.21 -9.81
CA LEU A 161 22.10 -8.57 -9.60
C LEU A 161 23.27 -9.41 -10.09
N CYS A 162 23.28 -10.70 -9.78
CA CYS A 162 24.35 -11.63 -10.22
C CYS A 162 24.34 -11.87 -11.72
N ARG A 163 23.16 -11.90 -12.37
CA ARG A 163 23.00 -12.28 -13.78
C ARG A 163 23.11 -11.11 -14.74
N PHE A 164 22.56 -9.95 -14.35
CA PHE A 164 22.43 -8.76 -15.22
C PHE A 164 23.25 -7.57 -14.71
N GLY A 165 23.84 -7.67 -13.51
CA GLY A 165 24.53 -6.57 -12.85
C GLY A 165 23.56 -5.52 -12.33
N PHE A 166 24.11 -4.39 -11.86
CA PHE A 166 23.31 -3.24 -11.43
C PHE A 166 22.93 -2.42 -12.67
N SER A 167 21.74 -2.66 -13.19
CA SER A 167 21.20 -1.91 -14.31
C SER A 167 19.81 -1.41 -13.90
N VAL A 168 19.71 -0.10 -13.71
CA VAL A 168 18.44 0.61 -13.52
C VAL A 168 18.40 1.67 -14.62
N GLY A 169 18.18 1.22 -15.83
CA GLY A 169 18.04 2.10 -16.99
C GLY A 169 16.62 2.05 -17.52
N SER A 170 16.07 3.19 -17.85
CA SER A 170 14.82 3.29 -18.59
C SER A 170 14.91 4.36 -19.65
N SER A 171 14.40 4.05 -20.82
CA SER A 171 14.09 4.99 -21.90
C SER A 171 12.59 5.33 -21.96
N ASP A 172 11.82 4.89 -20.97
CA ASP A 172 10.39 5.13 -20.90
C ASP A 172 10.14 6.63 -20.62
N PRO A 173 9.23 7.29 -21.36
CA PRO A 173 8.84 8.69 -21.11
C PRO A 173 8.23 8.93 -19.73
N GLY A 174 7.94 7.85 -18.98
CA GLY A 174 7.41 7.91 -17.63
C GLY A 174 5.91 8.24 -17.58
N ASN A 175 5.41 8.35 -16.36
CA ASN A 175 4.02 8.66 -16.12
C ASN A 175 3.79 10.18 -16.18
N PRO A 176 2.87 10.69 -17.05
CA PRO A 176 2.59 12.12 -17.19
C PRO A 176 2.17 12.82 -15.90
N LEU A 177 1.58 12.10 -14.95
CA LEU A 177 1.18 12.63 -13.64
C LEU A 177 2.38 12.82 -12.69
N MET A 178 3.53 12.23 -13.01
CA MET A 178 4.74 12.29 -12.21
C MET A 178 5.85 13.01 -12.98
N GLY A 179 5.77 14.35 -13.07
CA GLY A 179 6.69 15.18 -13.85
C GLY A 179 8.16 15.16 -13.41
N SER A 180 8.46 14.55 -12.23
CA SER A 180 9.82 14.38 -11.71
C SER A 180 9.90 13.24 -10.71
N TRP A 181 11.10 12.68 -10.54
CA TRP A 181 11.37 11.67 -9.52
C TRP A 181 11.08 12.17 -8.08
N VAL A 182 11.16 13.48 -7.84
CA VAL A 182 10.83 14.09 -6.54
C VAL A 182 9.32 14.07 -6.31
N SER A 183 8.53 14.49 -7.30
CA SER A 183 7.06 14.47 -7.19
C SER A 183 6.54 13.04 -7.05
N ALA A 184 7.13 12.09 -7.77
CA ALA A 184 6.83 10.66 -7.62
C ALA A 184 7.13 10.16 -6.20
N ALA A 185 8.30 10.51 -5.65
CA ALA A 185 8.70 10.12 -4.30
C ALA A 185 7.75 10.68 -3.22
N LEU A 186 7.38 11.96 -3.32
CA LEU A 186 6.46 12.59 -2.38
C LEU A 186 5.05 11.99 -2.47
N SER A 187 4.55 11.78 -3.68
CA SER A 187 3.25 11.15 -3.91
C SER A 187 3.23 9.72 -3.38
N PHE A 188 4.27 8.91 -3.68
CA PHE A 188 4.41 7.53 -3.18
C PHE A 188 4.39 7.47 -1.65
N ALA A 189 5.20 8.27 -0.98
CA ALA A 189 5.26 8.29 0.48
C ALA A 189 3.92 8.72 1.10
N SER A 190 3.23 9.65 0.46
CA SER A 190 1.99 10.25 0.99
C SER A 190 0.81 9.29 0.96
N TYR A 191 0.53 8.65 -0.19
CA TYR A 191 -0.60 7.73 -0.24
C TYR A 191 -0.35 6.47 0.59
N ASN A 192 0.89 5.96 0.61
CA ASN A 192 1.25 4.82 1.45
C ASN A 192 1.04 5.15 2.94
N LEU A 193 1.56 6.28 3.41
CA LEU A 193 1.36 6.68 4.81
C LEU A 193 -0.12 6.82 5.15
N PHE A 194 -0.90 7.46 4.27
CA PHE A 194 -2.33 7.67 4.50
C PHE A 194 -3.09 6.34 4.52
N ALA A 195 -2.77 5.42 3.61
CA ALA A 195 -3.33 4.07 3.60
C ALA A 195 -3.01 3.28 4.88
N GLY A 196 -1.80 3.48 5.42
CA GLY A 196 -1.34 2.80 6.63
C GLY A 196 -1.77 3.44 7.94
N ILE A 197 -2.39 4.63 7.94
CA ILE A 197 -2.64 5.41 9.16
C ILE A 197 -3.48 4.64 10.19
N ALA A 198 -4.56 4.02 9.76
CA ALA A 198 -5.46 3.26 10.64
C ALA A 198 -4.82 2.00 11.24
N VAL A 199 -3.81 1.44 10.58
CA VAL A 199 -3.14 0.20 11.01
C VAL A 199 -1.91 0.48 11.87
N ILE A 200 -1.11 1.46 11.46
CA ILE A 200 0.20 1.75 12.08
C ILE A 200 0.08 2.73 13.23
N ALA A 201 -0.75 3.79 13.10
CA ALA A 201 -0.83 4.81 14.12
C ALA A 201 -1.15 4.27 15.51
N PRO A 202 -2.11 3.35 15.71
CA PRO A 202 -2.44 2.79 17.03
C PRO A 202 -1.29 2.09 17.73
N LEU A 203 -0.25 1.67 16.99
CA LEU A 203 0.94 1.05 17.57
C LEU A 203 1.77 2.04 18.38
N GLY A 204 1.66 3.33 18.11
CA GLY A 204 2.41 4.39 18.79
C GLY A 204 2.22 4.37 20.31
N ARG A 205 0.97 4.26 20.80
CA ARG A 205 0.65 4.20 22.24
C ARG A 205 1.24 2.99 22.97
N HIS A 206 1.58 1.94 22.24
CA HIS A 206 2.21 0.74 22.79
C HIS A 206 3.73 0.83 22.85
N MET A 207 4.32 1.90 22.32
CA MET A 207 5.77 2.10 22.33
C MET A 207 6.26 2.69 23.66
N LYS A 208 7.48 2.28 24.06
CA LYS A 208 8.10 2.74 25.33
C LYS A 208 8.58 4.19 25.26
N SER A 209 9.14 4.59 24.13
CA SER A 209 9.80 5.89 23.96
C SER A 209 9.86 6.28 22.47
N SER A 210 10.13 7.56 22.20
CA SER A 210 10.38 8.08 20.86
C SER A 210 11.58 7.40 20.20
N ARG A 211 12.63 7.05 20.97
CA ARG A 211 13.78 6.28 20.47
C ARG A 211 13.37 4.89 19.98
N SER A 212 12.47 4.22 20.71
CA SER A 212 11.95 2.92 20.30
C SER A 212 11.09 3.01 19.02
N VAL A 213 10.33 4.11 18.86
CA VAL A 213 9.59 4.40 17.62
C VAL A 213 10.57 4.58 16.46
N PHE A 214 11.56 5.46 16.62
CA PHE A 214 12.57 5.72 15.59
C PHE A 214 13.29 4.44 15.16
N GLY A 215 13.79 3.67 16.14
CA GLY A 215 14.46 2.39 15.85
C GLY A 215 13.58 1.38 15.12
N GLY A 216 12.27 1.32 15.49
CA GLY A 216 11.32 0.46 14.81
C GLY A 216 11.06 0.87 13.37
N VAL A 217 10.80 2.16 13.13
CA VAL A 217 10.59 2.69 11.78
C VAL A 217 11.84 2.49 10.91
N LEU A 218 13.04 2.69 11.46
CA LEU A 218 14.30 2.47 10.74
C LEU A 218 14.46 1.00 10.30
N VAL A 219 14.14 0.04 11.16
CA VAL A 219 14.12 -1.39 10.80
C VAL A 219 13.12 -1.64 9.68
N GLY A 220 11.91 -1.10 9.79
CA GLY A 220 10.88 -1.25 8.75
C GLY A 220 11.31 -0.64 7.41
N ALA A 221 11.89 0.56 7.44
CA ALA A 221 12.41 1.22 6.24
C ALA A 221 13.54 0.43 5.57
N GLY A 222 14.42 -0.18 6.35
CA GLY A 222 15.46 -1.08 5.83
C GLY A 222 14.88 -2.29 5.10
N ILE A 223 13.85 -2.92 5.65
CA ILE A 223 13.14 -4.03 5.00
C ILE A 223 12.49 -3.55 3.69
N LEU A 224 11.78 -2.40 3.73
CA LEU A 224 11.15 -1.81 2.55
C LEU A 224 12.18 -1.51 1.46
N LEU A 225 13.32 -0.95 1.82
CA LEU A 225 14.40 -0.64 0.88
C LEU A 225 14.96 -1.90 0.22
N CYS A 226 15.23 -2.95 1.00
CA CYS A 226 15.74 -4.20 0.47
C CYS A 226 14.77 -4.85 -0.52
N VAL A 227 13.48 -4.91 -0.16
CA VAL A 227 12.47 -5.50 -1.04
C VAL A 227 12.24 -4.64 -2.29
N ALA A 228 12.08 -3.32 -2.12
CA ALA A 228 11.87 -2.42 -3.27
C ALA A 228 13.07 -2.40 -4.22
N GLY A 229 14.27 -2.34 -3.68
CA GLY A 229 15.49 -2.40 -4.48
C GLY A 229 15.59 -3.70 -5.28
N SER A 230 15.26 -4.84 -4.65
CA SER A 230 15.24 -6.14 -5.32
C SER A 230 14.21 -6.20 -6.44
N VAL A 231 12.99 -5.72 -6.18
CA VAL A 231 11.91 -5.67 -7.18
C VAL A 231 12.31 -4.75 -8.34
N LEU A 232 12.84 -3.57 -8.04
CA LEU A 232 13.25 -2.61 -9.07
C LEU A 232 14.36 -3.17 -9.96
N LEU A 233 15.36 -3.88 -9.39
CA LEU A 233 16.39 -4.58 -10.15
C LEU A 233 15.80 -5.63 -11.08
N CYS A 234 14.86 -6.44 -10.59
CA CYS A 234 14.22 -7.48 -11.41
C CYS A 234 13.45 -6.90 -12.60
N VAL A 235 12.66 -5.86 -12.34
CA VAL A 235 11.81 -5.22 -13.35
C VAL A 235 12.68 -4.49 -14.40
N SER A 236 13.77 -3.86 -13.96
CA SER A 236 14.70 -3.16 -14.86
C SER A 236 15.62 -4.09 -15.64
N ALA A 237 15.66 -5.41 -15.34
CA ALA A 237 16.56 -6.35 -15.98
C ALA A 237 16.30 -6.54 -17.48
N ALA A 238 15.03 -6.39 -17.92
CA ALA A 238 14.69 -6.40 -19.35
C ALA A 238 13.37 -5.65 -19.59
N PRO A 239 13.26 -4.89 -20.71
CA PRO A 239 12.06 -4.10 -21.04
C PRO A 239 10.77 -4.92 -21.01
N LYS A 240 10.78 -6.14 -21.51
CA LYS A 240 9.63 -7.05 -21.51
C LYS A 240 9.01 -7.33 -20.14
N TYR A 241 9.75 -7.14 -19.05
CA TYR A 241 9.23 -7.31 -17.69
C TYR A 241 8.51 -6.05 -17.23
N ALA A 242 9.05 -4.89 -17.60
CA ALA A 242 8.46 -3.60 -17.29
C ALA A 242 7.12 -3.36 -18.00
N ASP A 243 6.99 -3.84 -19.24
CA ASP A 243 5.79 -3.72 -20.07
C ASP A 243 4.64 -4.62 -19.61
N ALA A 244 4.91 -5.61 -18.75
CA ALA A 244 3.88 -6.50 -18.24
C ALA A 244 3.04 -5.81 -17.15
N GLU A 245 1.74 -6.10 -17.07
CA GLU A 245 0.88 -5.61 -15.98
C GLU A 245 1.33 -6.08 -14.58
N LEU A 246 1.95 -7.27 -14.52
CA LEU A 246 2.57 -7.82 -13.31
C LEU A 246 4.05 -8.12 -13.57
N PRO A 247 4.94 -7.12 -13.49
CA PRO A 247 6.36 -7.23 -13.87
C PRO A 247 7.12 -8.35 -13.14
N MET A 248 6.92 -8.49 -11.83
CA MET A 248 7.60 -9.55 -11.06
C MET A 248 7.11 -10.95 -11.41
N LEU A 249 5.84 -11.09 -11.81
CA LEU A 249 5.31 -12.35 -12.33
C LEU A 249 5.93 -12.68 -13.70
N ALA A 250 6.10 -11.67 -14.56
CA ALA A 250 6.78 -11.81 -15.84
C ALA A 250 8.25 -12.22 -15.65
N PHE A 251 8.94 -11.63 -14.68
CA PHE A 251 10.29 -12.02 -14.28
C PHE A 251 10.34 -13.49 -13.82
N ALA A 252 9.44 -13.88 -12.90
CA ALA A 252 9.34 -15.26 -12.43
C ALA A 252 9.07 -16.25 -13.57
N SER A 253 8.19 -15.89 -14.52
CA SER A 253 7.89 -16.69 -15.71
C SER A 253 9.11 -16.85 -16.62
N GLY A 254 9.95 -15.84 -16.70
CA GLY A 254 11.22 -15.89 -17.44
C GLY A 254 12.27 -16.80 -16.80
N LEU A 255 12.13 -17.14 -15.52
CA LEU A 255 13.01 -18.07 -14.80
C LEU A 255 12.49 -19.52 -14.90
N SER A 256 11.22 -19.73 -14.54
CA SER A 256 10.59 -21.05 -14.53
C SER A 256 9.07 -20.94 -14.41
N PRO A 257 8.29 -21.79 -15.12
CA PRO A 257 6.83 -21.85 -14.95
C PRO A 257 6.41 -22.20 -13.51
N ILE A 258 7.19 -23.03 -12.81
CA ILE A 258 6.91 -23.41 -11.42
C ILE A 258 7.06 -22.20 -10.49
N LEU A 259 8.11 -21.39 -10.68
CA LEU A 259 8.32 -20.16 -9.91
C LEU A 259 7.23 -19.13 -10.20
N ALA A 260 6.80 -19.02 -11.45
CA ALA A 260 5.68 -18.16 -11.85
C ALA A 260 4.39 -18.59 -11.17
N ALA A 261 4.06 -19.88 -11.16
CA ALA A 261 2.87 -20.41 -10.51
C ALA A 261 2.91 -20.17 -8.99
N LEU A 262 4.03 -20.45 -8.34
CA LEU A 262 4.21 -20.20 -6.91
C LEU A 262 4.06 -18.71 -6.56
N TYR A 263 4.75 -17.84 -7.31
CA TYR A 263 4.67 -16.39 -7.10
C TYR A 263 3.26 -15.86 -7.36
N GLY A 264 2.60 -16.35 -8.39
CA GLY A 264 1.22 -15.97 -8.73
C GLY A 264 0.21 -16.37 -7.65
N VAL A 265 0.31 -17.58 -7.08
CA VAL A 265 -0.54 -18.01 -5.95
C VAL A 265 -0.33 -17.09 -4.74
N LEU A 266 0.91 -16.75 -4.42
CA LEU A 266 1.22 -15.86 -3.30
C LEU A 266 0.71 -14.43 -3.56
N LEU A 267 0.84 -13.91 -4.79
CA LEU A 267 0.26 -12.64 -5.19
C LEU A 267 -1.27 -12.65 -5.05
N LEU A 268 -1.94 -13.69 -5.54
CA LEU A 268 -3.38 -13.86 -5.42
C LEU A 268 -3.83 -13.79 -3.96
N LEU A 269 -3.15 -14.52 -3.07
CA LEU A 269 -3.47 -14.52 -1.64
C LEU A 269 -3.25 -13.15 -1.00
N ALA A 270 -2.15 -12.45 -1.35
CA ALA A 270 -1.88 -11.10 -0.86
C ALA A 270 -2.93 -10.09 -1.34
N MET A 271 -3.29 -10.11 -2.63
CA MET A 271 -4.34 -9.27 -3.21
C MET A 271 -5.69 -9.56 -2.56
N PHE A 272 -5.98 -10.84 -2.30
CA PHE A 272 -7.23 -11.25 -1.67
C PHE A 272 -7.36 -10.70 -0.25
N GLY A 273 -6.33 -10.85 0.57
CA GLY A 273 -6.32 -10.31 1.93
C GLY A 273 -6.47 -8.79 1.97
N THR A 274 -5.77 -8.09 1.08
CA THR A 274 -5.87 -6.63 0.95
C THR A 274 -7.26 -6.18 0.52
N SER A 275 -7.84 -6.84 -0.49
CA SER A 275 -9.16 -6.49 -1.02
C SER A 275 -10.29 -6.74 -0.02
N VAL A 276 -10.27 -7.89 0.68
CA VAL A 276 -11.26 -8.19 1.74
C VAL A 276 -11.16 -7.15 2.86
N SER A 277 -9.97 -6.82 3.30
CA SER A 277 -9.75 -5.81 4.35
C SER A 277 -10.26 -4.44 3.93
N ALA A 278 -9.95 -4.01 2.69
CA ALA A 278 -10.40 -2.74 2.14
C ALA A 278 -11.93 -2.68 2.01
N LEU A 279 -12.57 -3.73 1.46
CA LEU A 279 -14.02 -3.78 1.30
C LEU A 279 -14.74 -3.78 2.65
N VAL A 280 -14.26 -4.52 3.63
CA VAL A 280 -14.85 -4.56 4.99
C VAL A 280 -14.69 -3.22 5.69
N ALA A 281 -13.52 -2.58 5.64
CA ALA A 281 -13.28 -1.27 6.22
C ALA A 281 -14.18 -0.21 5.58
N LEU A 282 -14.23 -0.16 4.24
CA LEU A 282 -15.08 0.74 3.46
C LEU A 282 -16.55 0.60 3.85
N THR A 283 -17.08 -0.62 3.81
CA THR A 283 -18.50 -0.88 4.06
C THR A 283 -18.89 -0.65 5.52
N ASN A 284 -18.01 -0.96 6.48
CA ASN A 284 -18.24 -0.65 7.90
C ASN A 284 -18.33 0.86 8.14
N THR A 285 -17.41 1.64 7.56
CA THR A 285 -17.44 3.10 7.68
C THR A 285 -18.69 3.70 7.04
N LEU A 286 -19.13 3.19 5.88
CA LEU A 286 -20.38 3.61 5.23
C LEU A 286 -21.60 3.29 6.07
N LYS A 287 -21.68 2.10 6.69
CA LYS A 287 -22.78 1.70 7.58
C LYS A 287 -22.87 2.58 8.83
N LEU A 288 -21.73 2.93 9.42
CA LEU A 288 -21.69 3.81 10.58
C LEU A 288 -22.21 5.22 10.29
N LYS A 289 -22.07 5.69 9.04
CA LYS A 289 -22.46 7.04 8.62
C LYS A 289 -23.88 7.15 8.05
N SER A 290 -24.52 6.03 7.71
CA SER A 290 -25.84 6.02 7.06
C SER A 290 -26.77 4.99 7.69
N ARG A 291 -27.91 5.48 8.25
CA ARG A 291 -28.97 4.61 8.79
C ARG A 291 -29.56 3.68 7.74
N THR A 292 -29.75 4.18 6.53
CA THR A 292 -30.30 3.37 5.42
C THR A 292 -29.35 2.21 5.06
N LEU A 293 -28.05 2.46 5.02
CA LEU A 293 -27.07 1.41 4.73
C LEU A 293 -26.89 0.42 5.88
N SER A 294 -27.11 0.86 7.12
CA SER A 294 -27.09 -0.05 8.28
C SER A 294 -28.31 -0.97 8.33
N ALA A 295 -29.46 -0.53 7.82
CA ALA A 295 -30.69 -1.34 7.73
C ALA A 295 -30.57 -2.50 6.70
N HIS A 296 -29.69 -2.34 5.70
CA HIS A 296 -29.46 -3.36 4.66
C HIS A 296 -27.99 -3.80 4.65
N PRO A 297 -27.51 -4.59 5.65
CA PRO A 297 -26.08 -4.80 5.90
C PRO A 297 -25.31 -5.49 4.75
N LYS A 298 -26.02 -6.20 3.85
CA LYS A 298 -25.40 -6.86 2.69
C LYS A 298 -25.29 -5.95 1.45
N ALA A 299 -26.21 -5.01 1.30
CA ALA A 299 -26.30 -4.16 0.10
C ALA A 299 -25.04 -3.30 -0.15
N PRO A 300 -24.46 -2.59 0.85
CA PRO A 300 -23.23 -1.84 0.64
C PRO A 300 -22.07 -2.69 0.18
N THR A 301 -21.94 -3.91 0.73
CA THR A 301 -20.86 -4.83 0.37
C THR A 301 -20.96 -5.28 -1.07
N LEU A 302 -22.16 -5.69 -1.51
CA LEU A 302 -22.39 -6.11 -2.89
C LEU A 302 -22.22 -4.95 -3.87
N LEU A 303 -22.77 -3.77 -3.54
CA LEU A 303 -22.64 -2.59 -4.38
C LEU A 303 -21.18 -2.15 -4.53
N CYS A 304 -20.44 -2.05 -3.43
CA CYS A 304 -19.03 -1.68 -3.49
C CYS A 304 -18.19 -2.70 -4.26
N ALA A 305 -18.42 -4.00 -4.06
CA ALA A 305 -17.73 -5.05 -4.81
C ALA A 305 -18.03 -4.99 -6.31
N ALA A 306 -19.29 -4.75 -6.70
CA ALA A 306 -19.67 -4.56 -8.09
C ALA A 306 -19.02 -3.31 -8.71
N LEU A 307 -19.00 -2.19 -7.99
CA LEU A 307 -18.35 -0.97 -8.45
C LEU A 307 -16.83 -1.14 -8.55
N MET A 308 -16.19 -1.84 -7.60
CA MET A 308 -14.76 -2.19 -7.67
C MET A 308 -14.47 -3.06 -8.90
N PHE A 309 -15.32 -4.02 -9.20
CA PHE A 309 -15.21 -4.82 -10.43
C PHE A 309 -15.35 -3.95 -11.68
N CYS A 310 -16.36 -3.10 -11.76
CA CYS A 310 -16.52 -2.20 -12.92
C CYS A 310 -15.28 -1.29 -13.09
N GLY A 311 -14.77 -0.73 -12.01
CA GLY A 311 -13.55 0.08 -12.05
C GLY A 311 -12.32 -0.72 -12.48
N SER A 312 -12.24 -2.01 -12.12
CA SER A 312 -11.10 -2.86 -12.44
C SER A 312 -10.95 -3.16 -13.94
N LEU A 313 -12.00 -2.96 -14.73
CA LEU A 313 -11.98 -3.12 -16.19
C LEU A 313 -11.06 -2.11 -16.90
N TYR A 314 -10.63 -1.07 -16.20
CA TYR A 314 -9.69 -0.09 -16.72
C TYR A 314 -8.26 -0.63 -16.89
N GLY A 315 -7.93 -1.74 -16.23
CA GLY A 315 -6.61 -2.37 -16.26
C GLY A 315 -5.76 -2.07 -15.02
N PHE A 316 -4.90 -3.01 -14.64
CA PHE A 316 -4.11 -2.88 -13.42
C PHE A 316 -3.03 -1.81 -13.53
N GLY A 317 -2.27 -1.81 -14.63
CA GLY A 317 -1.19 -0.84 -14.86
C GLY A 317 -1.71 0.60 -14.93
N ASP A 318 -2.79 0.83 -15.66
CA ASP A 318 -3.41 2.16 -15.81
C ASP A 318 -3.97 2.67 -14.49
N LEU A 319 -4.63 1.81 -13.70
CA LEU A 319 -5.14 2.17 -12.38
C LEU A 319 -4.00 2.55 -11.42
N VAL A 320 -2.93 1.77 -11.38
CA VAL A 320 -1.75 2.08 -10.55
C VAL A 320 -1.11 3.39 -11.00
N GLY A 321 -0.97 3.61 -12.31
CA GLY A 321 -0.36 4.79 -12.88
C GLY A 321 -1.20 6.07 -12.74
N PHE A 322 -2.52 5.97 -12.61
CA PHE A 322 -3.40 7.13 -12.48
C PHE A 322 -3.86 7.38 -11.04
N VAL A 323 -4.40 6.35 -10.40
CA VAL A 323 -5.10 6.47 -9.10
C VAL A 323 -4.12 6.78 -7.98
N TYR A 324 -3.02 6.05 -7.90
CA TYR A 324 -2.08 6.20 -6.79
C TYR A 324 -1.33 7.53 -6.79
N PRO A 325 -0.85 8.06 -7.94
CA PRO A 325 -0.30 9.42 -7.98
C PRO A 325 -1.29 10.49 -7.55
N LEU A 326 -2.53 10.41 -8.04
CA LEU A 326 -3.58 11.37 -7.70
C LEU A 326 -3.89 11.35 -6.19
N LEU A 327 -4.10 10.16 -5.62
CA LEU A 327 -4.32 10.00 -4.18
C LEU A 327 -3.10 10.44 -3.37
N GLY A 328 -1.89 10.26 -3.89
CA GLY A 328 -0.66 10.70 -3.28
C GLY A 328 -0.59 12.22 -3.13
N TYR A 329 -0.90 12.95 -4.18
CA TYR A 329 -0.94 14.41 -4.12
C TYR A 329 -2.02 14.92 -3.16
N LEU A 330 -3.20 14.31 -3.16
CA LEU A 330 -4.26 14.66 -2.20
C LEU A 330 -3.84 14.35 -0.76
N SER A 331 -3.20 13.21 -0.54
CA SER A 331 -2.74 12.78 0.79
C SER A 331 -1.59 13.63 1.33
N PHE A 332 -0.78 14.24 0.44
CA PHE A 332 0.33 15.09 0.85
C PHE A 332 -0.09 16.27 1.71
N VAL A 333 -1.22 16.87 1.40
CA VAL A 333 -1.81 17.98 2.20
C VAL A 333 -2.07 17.53 3.64
N PHE A 334 -2.53 16.28 3.83
CA PHE A 334 -2.83 15.77 5.16
C PHE A 334 -1.57 15.43 5.96
N ILE A 335 -0.46 15.08 5.31
CA ILE A 335 0.85 14.94 5.99
C ILE A 335 1.29 16.30 6.56
N ILE A 336 1.14 17.37 5.78
CA ILE A 336 1.47 18.72 6.24
C ILE A 336 0.61 19.08 7.45
N LEU A 337 -0.70 18.87 7.39
CA LEU A 337 -1.61 19.16 8.51
C LEU A 337 -1.27 18.35 9.76
N MET A 338 -0.97 17.06 9.59
CA MET A 338 -0.53 16.19 10.69
C MET A 338 0.79 16.68 11.31
N THR A 339 1.71 17.19 10.50
CA THR A 339 2.98 17.75 10.96
C THR A 339 2.75 19.01 11.79
N ILE A 340 1.87 19.91 11.34
CA ILE A 340 1.49 21.12 12.07
C ILE A 340 0.84 20.74 13.42
N HIS A 341 -0.05 19.76 13.42
CA HIS A 341 -0.68 19.26 14.64
C HIS A 341 0.34 18.69 15.62
N TYR A 342 1.30 17.89 15.13
CA TYR A 342 2.37 17.35 15.98
C TYR A 342 3.23 18.42 16.64
N ILE A 343 3.63 19.45 15.87
CA ILE A 343 4.42 20.58 16.39
C ILE A 343 3.65 21.29 17.50
N LYS A 344 2.35 21.52 17.31
CA LYS A 344 1.48 22.16 18.30
C LYS A 344 1.39 21.34 19.59
N VAL A 345 1.09 20.05 19.49
CA VAL A 345 0.99 19.16 20.67
C VAL A 345 2.31 19.11 21.45
N LYS A 346 3.43 19.04 20.73
CA LYS A 346 4.76 19.02 21.36
C LYS A 346 5.07 20.34 22.08
N HIS A 347 4.69 21.47 21.50
CA HIS A 347 4.88 22.79 22.13
C HIS A 347 4.03 22.94 23.39
N GLU A 348 2.77 22.49 23.36
CA GLU A 348 1.88 22.52 24.53
C GLU A 348 2.43 21.65 25.67
N GLN A 349 3.01 20.49 25.39
CA GLN A 349 3.65 19.63 26.40
C GLN A 349 4.90 20.26 27.03
N ASN A 350 5.73 20.93 26.23
CA ASN A 350 6.94 21.57 26.73
C ASN A 350 6.62 22.79 27.64
N ASN A 351 5.45 23.41 27.45
CA ASN A 351 5.01 24.53 28.29
C ASN A 351 4.35 24.06 29.61
N LEU A 352 4.03 22.77 29.74
CA LEU A 352 3.41 22.17 30.94
C LEU A 352 4.43 21.39 31.79
N SER A 353 5.64 21.18 31.29
CA SER A 353 6.76 20.53 31.99
C SER A 353 7.73 21.55 32.57
#